data_b18cbabdff585d3f472b8b17342112b9
#
_entry.id   b18cbabdff585d3f472b8b17342112b9
#
_cell.length_a   1.000
_cell.length_b   1.000
_cell.length_c   1.000
_cell.angle_alpha   90.00
_cell.angle_beta   90.00
_cell.angle_gamma   90.00
#
_symmetry.space_group_name_H-M   'P 1'
#
loop_
_entity.id
_entity.type
_entity.pdbx_description
1 polymer ?
#
loop_
_entity_poly.entity_id
_entity_poly.type
_entity_poly.pdbx_seq_one_letter_code
_entity_poly.pdbx_strand_id
1 'polypeptide(L)'
;MNAAKRLEIFRRLHEDNPDPKTELAYTTPFELLISVILSAQATDVSVNKATARLYPVANTPEAIHALGVEGLSEYIKTIGLYNSKAKNVIETCRLLMERHNGEVPETREALEALPGVGRKTANVVLNTAFRQVAMAVDTHIFRVSNRTGIAPGKNVVEVEKQLMKFVPRHYLLDAHHWLILHGRYVCQARKPRCGSCRIEDLCDYKFKTSDD
;
A
#
# COMPACT_ATOMS: atom_id res chain seq x y z
N MET A 1 -7.34 15.32 -18.40
CA MET A 1 -6.14 16.09 -17.93
C MET A 1 -4.98 15.94 -18.91
N ASN A 2 -4.22 17.00 -19.20
CA ASN A 2 -3.05 16.97 -20.09
C ASN A 2 -1.73 16.64 -19.34
N ALA A 3 -0.62 16.43 -20.08
CA ALA A 3 0.67 16.06 -19.51
C ALA A 3 1.28 17.15 -18.62
N ALA A 4 1.15 18.42 -18.98
CA ALA A 4 1.69 19.55 -18.22
C ALA A 4 1.04 19.65 -16.83
N LYS A 5 -0.29 19.52 -16.75
CA LYS A 5 -1.00 19.48 -15.46
C LYS A 5 -0.58 18.31 -14.59
N ARG A 6 -0.39 17.11 -15.18
CA ARG A 6 0.11 15.94 -14.43
C ARG A 6 1.50 16.18 -13.87
N LEU A 7 2.41 16.71 -14.68
CA LEU A 7 3.76 17.05 -14.24
C LEU A 7 3.73 18.01 -13.06
N GLU A 8 2.93 19.07 -13.15
CA GLU A 8 2.81 20.06 -12.08
C GLU A 8 2.18 19.50 -10.81
N ILE A 9 1.19 18.60 -10.91
CA ILE A 9 0.62 17.90 -9.74
C ILE A 9 1.69 17.12 -9.01
N PHE A 10 2.46 16.28 -9.70
CA PHE A 10 3.48 15.45 -9.04
C PHE A 10 4.67 16.28 -8.54
N ARG A 11 5.00 17.39 -9.21
CA ARG A 11 5.98 18.34 -8.70
C ARG A 11 5.57 18.91 -7.34
N ARG A 12 4.32 19.37 -7.21
CA ARG A 12 3.79 19.90 -5.94
C ARG A 12 3.71 18.85 -4.86
N LEU A 13 3.27 17.63 -5.18
CA LEU A 13 3.24 16.52 -4.22
C LEU A 13 4.64 16.14 -3.73
N HIS A 14 5.63 16.16 -4.61
CA HIS A 14 7.04 15.94 -4.26
C HIS A 14 7.59 17.08 -3.38
N GLU A 15 7.29 18.35 -3.69
CA GLU A 15 7.72 19.47 -2.85
C GLU A 15 7.16 19.44 -1.44
N ASP A 16 5.89 19.01 -1.30
CA ASP A 16 5.25 18.88 0.02
C ASP A 16 5.82 17.70 0.83
N ASN A 17 6.23 16.63 0.16
CA ASN A 17 6.78 15.43 0.79
C ASN A 17 7.82 14.76 -0.12
N PRO A 18 9.10 15.17 -0.06
CA PRO A 18 10.14 14.65 -0.94
C PRO A 18 10.47 13.15 -0.74
N ASP A 19 10.21 12.59 0.44
CA ASP A 19 10.49 11.19 0.79
C ASP A 19 9.23 10.53 1.40
N PRO A 20 8.23 10.23 0.55
CA PRO A 20 6.98 9.67 1.02
C PRO A 20 7.16 8.20 1.43
N LYS A 21 6.64 7.83 2.61
CA LYS A 21 6.78 6.49 3.18
C LYS A 21 5.44 5.87 3.51
N THR A 22 5.44 4.54 3.59
CA THR A 22 4.31 3.80 4.18
C THR A 22 4.17 4.12 5.67
N GLU A 23 2.96 4.03 6.19
CA GLU A 23 2.68 4.18 7.62
C GLU A 23 2.82 2.85 8.39
N LEU A 24 3.05 1.73 7.69
CA LEU A 24 3.37 0.45 8.33
C LEU A 24 4.80 0.47 8.88
N ALA A 25 4.96 0.02 10.13
CA ALA A 25 6.26 -0.12 10.78
C ALA A 25 6.89 -1.47 10.40
N TYR A 26 8.10 -1.44 9.85
CA TYR A 26 8.87 -2.62 9.47
C TYR A 26 10.36 -2.28 9.39
N THR A 27 11.22 -3.29 9.48
CA THR A 27 12.69 -3.18 9.33
C THR A 27 13.24 -4.06 8.20
N THR A 28 12.50 -5.11 7.82
CA THR A 28 12.92 -6.04 6.75
C THR A 28 11.82 -6.20 5.70
N PRO A 29 12.16 -6.64 4.46
CA PRO A 29 11.15 -6.98 3.45
C PRO A 29 10.14 -8.03 3.94
N PHE A 30 10.57 -8.98 4.77
CA PHE A 30 9.70 -9.99 5.37
C PHE A 30 8.68 -9.36 6.33
N GLU A 31 9.13 -8.52 7.27
CA GLU A 31 8.22 -7.78 8.17
C GLU A 31 7.21 -6.95 7.38
N LEU A 32 7.62 -6.29 6.29
CA LEU A 32 6.70 -5.56 5.42
C LEU A 32 5.68 -6.50 4.79
N LEU A 33 6.09 -7.63 4.20
CA LEU A 33 5.18 -8.60 3.59
C LEU A 33 4.11 -9.05 4.59
N ILE A 34 4.52 -9.45 5.79
CA ILE A 34 3.59 -9.88 6.86
C ILE A 34 2.65 -8.73 7.25
N SER A 35 3.18 -7.52 7.47
CA SER A 35 2.37 -6.35 7.81
C SER A 35 1.34 -6.03 6.73
N VAL A 36 1.69 -6.15 5.45
CA VAL A 36 0.75 -5.91 4.33
C VAL A 36 -0.32 -7.01 4.24
N ILE A 37 0.02 -8.28 4.47
CA ILE A 37 -0.97 -9.36 4.58
C ILE A 37 -1.95 -9.08 5.74
N LEU A 38 -1.45 -8.66 6.89
CA LEU A 38 -2.26 -8.32 8.05
C LEU A 38 -3.12 -7.07 7.82
N SER A 39 -2.71 -6.14 6.96
CA SER A 39 -3.44 -4.89 6.69
C SER A 39 -4.70 -5.05 5.85
N ALA A 40 -4.95 -6.22 5.25
CA ALA A 40 -6.17 -6.47 4.49
C ALA A 40 -7.41 -6.23 5.38
N GLN A 41 -8.26 -5.25 5.03
CA GLN A 41 -9.42 -4.81 5.81
C GLN A 41 -9.09 -4.44 7.28
N ALA A 42 -7.90 -3.90 7.53
CA ALA A 42 -7.47 -3.41 8.83
C ALA A 42 -6.73 -2.07 8.68
N THR A 43 -6.65 -1.30 9.75
CA THR A 43 -5.91 -0.03 9.75
C THR A 43 -4.42 -0.27 10.02
N ASP A 44 -3.55 0.55 9.43
CA ASP A 44 -2.11 0.47 9.69
C ASP A 44 -1.80 0.62 11.19
N VAL A 45 -2.56 1.45 11.91
CA VAL A 45 -2.44 1.61 13.39
C VAL A 45 -2.68 0.29 14.11
N SER A 46 -3.73 -0.47 13.73
CA SER A 46 -4.03 -1.77 14.38
C SER A 46 -2.97 -2.82 14.05
N VAL A 47 -2.47 -2.81 12.81
CA VAL A 47 -1.38 -3.70 12.39
C VAL A 47 -0.11 -3.37 13.16
N ASN A 48 0.30 -2.10 13.20
CA ASN A 48 1.50 -1.67 13.93
C ASN A 48 1.46 -2.02 15.41
N LYS A 49 0.29 -1.90 16.07
CA LYS A 49 0.13 -2.34 17.48
C LYS A 49 0.36 -3.84 17.67
N ALA A 50 -0.11 -4.65 16.75
CA ALA A 50 0.07 -6.12 16.81
C ALA A 50 1.52 -6.51 16.49
N THR A 51 2.10 -5.94 15.43
CA THR A 51 3.47 -6.26 14.99
C THR A 51 4.54 -5.74 15.95
N ALA A 52 4.31 -4.62 16.65
CA ALA A 52 5.19 -4.13 17.71
C ALA A 52 5.37 -5.15 18.86
N ARG A 53 4.39 -6.05 19.07
CA ARG A 53 4.49 -7.15 20.04
C ARG A 53 5.04 -8.43 19.42
N LEU A 54 4.79 -8.65 18.12
CA LEU A 54 5.18 -9.86 17.41
C LEU A 54 6.66 -9.84 17.01
N TYR A 55 7.12 -8.79 16.33
CA TYR A 55 8.45 -8.76 15.71
C TYR A 55 9.63 -8.84 16.68
N PRO A 56 9.58 -8.32 17.92
CA PRO A 56 10.64 -8.58 18.91
C PRO A 56 10.79 -10.05 19.30
N VAL A 57 9.75 -10.88 19.08
CA VAL A 57 9.74 -12.30 19.41
C VAL A 57 9.97 -13.17 18.17
N ALA A 58 9.34 -12.80 17.05
CA ALA A 58 9.38 -13.58 15.82
C ALA A 58 9.29 -12.62 14.61
N ASN A 59 10.41 -12.44 13.89
CA ASN A 59 10.50 -11.57 12.71
C ASN A 59 11.18 -12.24 11.51
N THR A 60 11.26 -13.57 11.51
CA THR A 60 11.72 -14.37 10.37
C THR A 60 10.67 -15.41 9.98
N PRO A 61 10.70 -15.96 8.76
CA PRO A 61 9.79 -17.03 8.36
C PRO A 61 9.80 -18.22 9.33
N GLU A 62 11.00 -18.65 9.75
CA GLU A 62 11.18 -19.78 10.68
C GLU A 62 10.55 -19.48 12.05
N ALA A 63 10.83 -18.30 12.60
CA ALA A 63 10.36 -17.91 13.91
C ALA A 63 8.83 -17.78 13.95
N ILE A 64 8.22 -17.16 12.95
CA ILE A 64 6.75 -17.05 12.86
C ILE A 64 6.13 -18.42 12.62
N HIS A 65 6.70 -19.24 11.73
CA HIS A 65 6.20 -20.60 11.48
C HIS A 65 6.23 -21.46 12.75
N ALA A 66 7.29 -21.33 13.57
CA ALA A 66 7.42 -22.06 14.83
C ALA A 66 6.35 -21.69 15.88
N LEU A 67 5.76 -20.47 15.82
CA LEU A 67 4.62 -20.10 16.68
C LEU A 67 3.37 -20.93 16.37
N GLY A 68 3.23 -21.41 15.13
CA GLY A 68 2.00 -22.03 14.64
C GLY A 68 0.83 -21.04 14.56
N VAL A 69 -0.30 -21.52 14.04
CA VAL A 69 -1.51 -20.69 13.85
C VAL A 69 -2.02 -20.14 15.18
N GLU A 70 -2.04 -20.96 16.22
CA GLU A 70 -2.54 -20.59 17.54
C GLU A 70 -1.64 -19.54 18.20
N GLY A 71 -0.32 -19.77 18.24
CA GLY A 71 0.64 -18.81 18.81
C GLY A 71 0.63 -17.47 18.09
N LEU A 72 0.61 -17.47 16.76
CA LEU A 72 0.51 -16.22 15.98
C LEU A 72 -0.81 -15.49 16.26
N SER A 73 -1.93 -16.23 16.38
CA SER A 73 -3.24 -15.64 16.65
C SER A 73 -3.27 -14.81 17.93
N GLU A 74 -2.52 -15.20 18.97
CA GLU A 74 -2.44 -14.43 20.23
C GLU A 74 -1.88 -13.00 20.03
N TYR A 75 -1.00 -12.80 19.07
CA TYR A 75 -0.47 -11.47 18.74
C TYR A 75 -1.42 -10.63 17.88
N ILE A 76 -2.18 -11.28 16.98
CA ILE A 76 -2.96 -10.58 15.95
C ILE A 76 -4.48 -10.63 16.17
N LYS A 77 -4.98 -11.19 17.27
CA LYS A 77 -6.43 -11.34 17.57
C LYS A 77 -7.24 -10.04 17.61
N THR A 78 -6.57 -8.89 17.74
CA THR A 78 -7.20 -7.57 17.65
C THR A 78 -7.41 -7.10 16.20
N ILE A 79 -6.85 -7.81 15.22
CA ILE A 79 -6.98 -7.50 13.79
C ILE A 79 -8.18 -8.28 13.22
N GLY A 80 -9.04 -7.60 12.45
CA GLY A 80 -10.16 -8.27 11.78
C GLY A 80 -9.69 -9.45 10.90
N LEU A 81 -10.49 -10.52 10.88
CA LEU A 81 -10.20 -11.76 10.12
C LEU A 81 -8.91 -12.47 10.56
N TYR A 82 -8.49 -12.30 11.81
CA TYR A 82 -7.20 -12.80 12.30
C TYR A 82 -7.01 -14.30 12.12
N ASN A 83 -8.06 -15.12 12.23
CA ASN A 83 -7.97 -16.57 12.05
C ASN A 83 -7.50 -16.97 10.65
N SER A 84 -8.08 -16.37 9.61
CA SER A 84 -7.67 -16.62 8.21
C SER A 84 -6.32 -16.00 7.91
N LYS A 85 -6.02 -14.82 8.48
CA LYS A 85 -4.72 -14.18 8.35
C LYS A 85 -3.62 -14.99 9.00
N ALA A 86 -3.83 -15.54 10.20
CA ALA A 86 -2.86 -16.41 10.86
C ALA A 86 -2.52 -17.62 9.99
N LYS A 87 -3.54 -18.31 9.46
CA LYS A 87 -3.34 -19.45 8.53
C LYS A 87 -2.53 -19.04 7.29
N ASN A 88 -2.91 -17.93 6.66
CA ASN A 88 -2.21 -17.43 5.47
C ASN A 88 -0.75 -17.08 5.78
N VAL A 89 -0.48 -16.42 6.89
CA VAL A 89 0.89 -16.04 7.29
C VAL A 89 1.75 -17.27 7.58
N ILE A 90 1.23 -18.25 8.34
CA ILE A 90 1.98 -19.49 8.63
C ILE A 90 2.29 -20.26 7.35
N GLU A 91 1.32 -20.38 6.44
CA GLU A 91 1.53 -21.05 5.16
C GLU A 91 2.48 -20.24 4.24
N THR A 92 2.40 -18.91 4.27
CA THR A 92 3.36 -18.05 3.57
C THR A 92 4.79 -18.27 4.09
N CYS A 93 4.99 -18.35 5.41
CA CYS A 93 6.31 -18.64 5.98
C CYS A 93 6.84 -20.00 5.53
N ARG A 94 5.98 -21.04 5.54
CA ARG A 94 6.35 -22.37 5.03
C ARG A 94 6.80 -22.32 3.57
N LEU A 95 6.05 -21.66 2.71
CA LEU A 95 6.38 -21.53 1.28
C LEU A 95 7.64 -20.69 1.04
N LEU A 96 7.88 -19.64 1.82
CA LEU A 96 9.13 -18.87 1.74
C LEU A 96 10.34 -19.75 2.04
N MET A 97 10.28 -20.55 3.11
CA MET A 97 11.36 -21.48 3.46
C MET A 97 11.58 -22.56 2.40
N GLU A 98 10.51 -23.16 1.89
CA GLU A 98 10.61 -24.27 0.94
C GLU A 98 11.02 -23.84 -0.48
N ARG A 99 10.60 -22.67 -0.95
CA ARG A 99 10.73 -22.27 -2.35
C ARG A 99 11.61 -21.05 -2.58
N HIS A 100 11.90 -20.29 -1.54
CA HIS A 100 12.58 -18.99 -1.64
C HIS A 100 13.72 -18.84 -0.62
N ASN A 101 14.22 -19.93 -0.02
CA ASN A 101 15.30 -19.93 0.97
C ASN A 101 15.04 -18.96 2.16
N GLY A 102 13.79 -18.79 2.57
CA GLY A 102 13.38 -17.84 3.61
C GLY A 102 13.31 -16.37 3.17
N GLU A 103 13.63 -16.05 1.92
CA GLU A 103 13.64 -14.69 1.39
C GLU A 103 12.29 -14.31 0.75
N VAL A 104 11.97 -13.03 0.74
CA VAL A 104 10.78 -12.51 0.04
C VAL A 104 11.09 -12.40 -1.46
N PRO A 105 10.29 -13.04 -2.34
CA PRO A 105 10.56 -12.98 -3.78
C PRO A 105 10.30 -11.58 -4.36
N GLU A 106 11.09 -11.21 -5.37
CA GLU A 106 11.08 -9.89 -6.00
C GLU A 106 10.29 -9.84 -7.32
N THR A 107 9.43 -10.83 -7.57
CA THR A 107 8.55 -10.84 -8.74
C THR A 107 7.08 -10.89 -8.32
N ARG A 108 6.21 -10.26 -9.09
CA ARG A 108 4.78 -10.23 -8.77
C ARG A 108 4.18 -11.63 -8.79
N GLU A 109 4.55 -12.43 -9.77
CA GLU A 109 4.07 -13.81 -9.95
C GLU A 109 4.39 -14.68 -8.73
N ALA A 110 5.61 -14.60 -8.22
CA ALA A 110 6.02 -15.36 -7.05
C ALA A 110 5.34 -14.83 -5.77
N LEU A 111 5.16 -13.51 -5.64
CA LEU A 111 4.43 -12.92 -4.52
C LEU A 111 2.95 -13.30 -4.54
N GLU A 112 2.28 -13.23 -5.70
CA GLU A 112 0.85 -13.59 -5.82
C GLU A 112 0.59 -15.10 -5.60
N ALA A 113 1.62 -15.95 -5.71
CA ALA A 113 1.54 -17.36 -5.36
C ALA A 113 1.52 -17.61 -3.84
N LEU A 114 1.80 -16.60 -3.01
CA LEU A 114 1.77 -16.73 -1.56
C LEU A 114 0.35 -16.50 -1.01
N PRO A 115 -0.09 -17.27 0.01
CA PRO A 115 -1.41 -17.13 0.60
C PRO A 115 -1.67 -15.73 1.17
N GLY A 116 -2.83 -15.14 0.84
CA GLY A 116 -3.19 -13.80 1.29
C GLY A 116 -2.51 -12.66 0.53
N VAL A 117 -1.72 -12.97 -0.49
CA VAL A 117 -1.05 -11.99 -1.35
C VAL A 117 -1.77 -11.91 -2.70
N GLY A 118 -2.56 -10.86 -2.90
CA GLY A 118 -3.12 -10.53 -4.20
C GLY A 118 -2.29 -9.45 -4.90
N ARG A 119 -2.69 -9.07 -6.11
CA ARG A 119 -2.02 -8.06 -6.96
C ARG A 119 -1.67 -6.77 -6.20
N LYS A 120 -2.61 -6.23 -5.42
CA LYS A 120 -2.37 -5.01 -4.63
C LYS A 120 -1.25 -5.21 -3.61
N THR A 121 -1.30 -6.31 -2.86
CA THR A 121 -0.28 -6.65 -1.84
C THR A 121 1.09 -6.85 -2.48
N ALA A 122 1.17 -7.61 -3.57
CA ALA A 122 2.41 -7.80 -4.33
C ALA A 122 3.00 -6.46 -4.80
N ASN A 123 2.19 -5.57 -5.39
CA ASN A 123 2.64 -4.26 -5.84
C ASN A 123 3.12 -3.36 -4.67
N VAL A 124 2.49 -3.43 -3.48
CA VAL A 124 2.99 -2.70 -2.29
C VAL A 124 4.38 -3.20 -1.90
N VAL A 125 4.56 -4.53 -1.81
CA VAL A 125 5.85 -5.12 -1.42
C VAL A 125 6.94 -4.76 -2.43
N LEU A 126 6.67 -4.93 -3.74
CA LEU A 126 7.63 -4.58 -4.79
C LEU A 126 8.03 -3.11 -4.75
N ASN A 127 7.06 -2.21 -4.61
CA ASN A 127 7.34 -0.78 -4.57
C ASN A 127 8.08 -0.38 -3.29
N THR A 128 7.60 -0.81 -2.13
CA THR A 128 8.05 -0.32 -0.83
C THR A 128 9.34 -1.00 -0.36
N ALA A 129 9.44 -2.34 -0.44
CA ALA A 129 10.61 -3.07 0.01
C ALA A 129 11.74 -3.09 -1.02
N PHE A 130 11.41 -3.24 -2.30
CA PHE A 130 12.40 -3.46 -3.36
C PHE A 130 12.60 -2.26 -4.29
N ARG A 131 11.91 -1.14 -4.01
CA ARG A 131 12.02 0.10 -4.82
C ARG A 131 11.78 -0.15 -6.31
N GLN A 132 10.93 -1.12 -6.64
CA GLN A 132 10.51 -1.39 -8.00
C GLN A 132 9.31 -0.52 -8.37
N VAL A 133 9.26 -0.08 -9.61
CA VAL A 133 8.13 0.72 -10.11
C VAL A 133 6.88 -0.16 -10.18
N ALA A 134 6.00 0.00 -9.20
CA ALA A 134 4.71 -0.70 -9.11
C ALA A 134 3.66 0.24 -8.49
N MET A 135 2.41 0.10 -8.92
CA MET A 135 1.30 0.93 -8.45
C MET A 135 0.22 0.06 -7.81
N ALA A 136 0.11 0.12 -6.50
CA ALA A 136 -0.86 -0.66 -5.74
C ALA A 136 -2.17 0.11 -5.56
N VAL A 137 -3.03 0.12 -6.56
CA VAL A 137 -4.28 0.89 -6.54
C VAL A 137 -5.25 0.32 -5.51
N ASP A 138 -5.49 1.09 -4.45
CA ASP A 138 -6.51 0.87 -3.44
C ASP A 138 -7.72 1.81 -3.63
N THR A 139 -8.64 1.82 -2.68
CA THR A 139 -9.81 2.71 -2.73
C THR A 139 -9.44 4.19 -2.65
N HIS A 140 -8.31 4.54 -2.00
CA HIS A 140 -7.84 5.93 -1.92
C HIS A 140 -7.27 6.38 -3.26
N ILE A 141 -6.34 5.61 -3.82
CA ILE A 141 -5.72 5.92 -5.12
C ILE A 141 -6.77 5.89 -6.23
N PHE A 142 -7.68 4.91 -6.22
CA PHE A 142 -8.79 4.84 -7.17
C PHE A 142 -9.64 6.11 -7.15
N ARG A 143 -10.02 6.57 -5.96
CA ARG A 143 -10.80 7.80 -5.78
C ARG A 143 -10.05 9.05 -6.22
N VAL A 144 -8.79 9.21 -5.78
CA VAL A 144 -7.95 10.35 -6.14
C VAL A 144 -7.79 10.43 -7.65
N SER A 145 -7.42 9.33 -8.30
CA SER A 145 -7.18 9.26 -9.75
C SER A 145 -8.40 9.66 -10.56
N ASN A 146 -9.59 9.19 -10.16
CA ASN A 146 -10.84 9.51 -10.85
C ASN A 146 -11.31 10.94 -10.57
N ARG A 147 -11.22 11.44 -9.32
CA ARG A 147 -11.62 12.79 -8.96
C ARG A 147 -10.73 13.85 -9.60
N THR A 148 -9.44 13.68 -9.49
CA THR A 148 -8.48 14.66 -10.01
C THR A 148 -8.39 14.63 -11.54
N GLY A 149 -8.76 13.51 -12.17
CA GLY A 149 -8.56 13.30 -13.60
C GLY A 149 -7.12 12.91 -13.97
N ILE A 150 -6.26 12.63 -12.98
CA ILE A 150 -4.86 12.21 -13.24
C ILE A 150 -4.83 10.94 -14.09
N ALA A 151 -5.62 9.93 -13.70
CA ALA A 151 -5.66 8.62 -14.36
C ALA A 151 -7.05 7.97 -14.16
N PRO A 152 -8.11 8.49 -14.80
CA PRO A 152 -9.46 7.97 -14.62
C PRO A 152 -9.59 6.56 -15.20
N GLY A 153 -10.33 5.70 -14.51
CA GLY A 153 -10.61 4.33 -14.95
C GLY A 153 -11.82 3.74 -14.24
N LYS A 154 -12.44 2.73 -14.87
CA LYS A 154 -13.68 2.09 -14.37
C LYS A 154 -13.41 1.12 -13.21
N ASN A 155 -12.20 0.61 -13.11
CA ASN A 155 -11.77 -0.33 -12.09
C ASN A 155 -10.29 -0.09 -11.72
N VAL A 156 -9.83 -0.75 -10.65
CA VAL A 156 -8.47 -0.57 -10.13
C VAL A 156 -7.38 -0.95 -11.12
N VAL A 157 -7.61 -1.94 -11.98
CA VAL A 157 -6.63 -2.39 -12.98
C VAL A 157 -6.47 -1.36 -14.11
N GLU A 158 -7.57 -0.74 -14.53
CA GLU A 158 -7.51 0.35 -15.50
C GLU A 158 -6.77 1.56 -14.92
N VAL A 159 -7.09 1.96 -13.69
CA VAL A 159 -6.40 3.05 -13.00
C VAL A 159 -4.91 2.76 -12.85
N GLU A 160 -4.53 1.54 -12.47
CA GLU A 160 -3.13 1.12 -12.40
C GLU A 160 -2.43 1.31 -13.76
N LYS A 161 -3.01 0.78 -14.85
CA LYS A 161 -2.45 0.93 -16.21
C LYS A 161 -2.32 2.40 -16.64
N GLN A 162 -3.33 3.21 -16.31
CA GLN A 162 -3.30 4.64 -16.64
C GLN A 162 -2.24 5.40 -15.82
N LEU A 163 -2.10 5.11 -14.51
CA LEU A 163 -1.06 5.69 -13.67
C LEU A 163 0.33 5.31 -14.19
N MET A 164 0.57 4.02 -14.47
CA MET A 164 1.83 3.55 -15.04
C MET A 164 2.19 4.21 -16.37
N LYS A 165 1.18 4.61 -17.16
CA LYS A 165 1.36 5.27 -18.46
C LYS A 165 1.57 6.78 -18.33
N PHE A 166 0.84 7.46 -17.45
CA PHE A 166 0.71 8.92 -17.47
C PHE A 166 1.46 9.64 -16.35
N VAL A 167 1.86 8.96 -15.28
CA VAL A 167 2.73 9.56 -14.26
C VAL A 167 4.10 9.84 -14.87
N PRO A 168 4.65 11.05 -14.71
CA PRO A 168 5.99 11.36 -15.22
C PRO A 168 7.03 10.40 -14.64
N ARG A 169 7.90 9.87 -15.50
CA ARG A 169 8.78 8.73 -15.20
C ARG A 169 9.62 8.90 -13.93
N HIS A 170 10.12 10.11 -13.68
CA HIS A 170 10.94 10.43 -12.51
C HIS A 170 10.16 10.49 -11.19
N TYR A 171 8.82 10.57 -11.23
CA TYR A 171 7.95 10.51 -10.05
C TYR A 171 7.28 9.14 -9.85
N LEU A 172 7.41 8.23 -10.82
CA LEU A 172 6.60 7.02 -10.87
C LEU A 172 6.85 6.08 -9.67
N LEU A 173 8.07 6.05 -9.16
CA LEU A 173 8.43 5.22 -8.02
C LEU A 173 7.68 5.64 -6.73
N ASP A 174 7.62 6.94 -6.47
CA ASP A 174 7.05 7.49 -5.24
C ASP A 174 5.57 7.87 -5.37
N ALA A 175 5.04 7.87 -6.61
CA ALA A 175 3.66 8.25 -6.90
C ALA A 175 2.62 7.44 -6.12
N HIS A 176 2.88 6.16 -5.86
CA HIS A 176 2.02 5.32 -5.03
C HIS A 176 1.80 5.93 -3.64
N HIS A 177 2.88 6.31 -2.97
CA HIS A 177 2.82 6.85 -1.61
C HIS A 177 2.18 8.24 -1.58
N TRP A 178 2.52 9.14 -2.51
CA TRP A 178 1.84 10.45 -2.58
C TRP A 178 0.35 10.32 -2.79
N LEU A 179 -0.08 9.48 -3.71
CA LEU A 179 -1.50 9.34 -4.03
C LEU A 179 -2.30 8.70 -2.88
N ILE A 180 -1.73 7.72 -2.17
CA ILE A 180 -2.41 7.09 -1.03
C ILE A 180 -2.50 8.06 0.15
N LEU A 181 -1.42 8.80 0.49
CA LEU A 181 -1.41 9.80 1.55
C LEU A 181 -2.36 10.96 1.22
N HIS A 182 -2.34 11.46 -0.02
CA HIS A 182 -3.28 12.48 -0.47
C HIS A 182 -4.75 12.01 -0.35
N GLY A 183 -5.02 10.76 -0.69
CA GLY A 183 -6.35 10.17 -0.53
C GLY A 183 -6.77 9.98 0.92
N ARG A 184 -5.85 9.67 1.82
CA ARG A 184 -6.14 9.51 3.26
C ARG A 184 -6.42 10.84 3.95
N TYR A 185 -5.62 11.86 3.68
CA TYR A 185 -5.59 13.06 4.51
C TYR A 185 -6.19 14.30 3.85
N VAL A 186 -6.21 14.38 2.53
CA VAL A 186 -6.71 15.54 1.78
C VAL A 186 -7.97 15.20 0.99
N CYS A 187 -7.86 14.36 -0.03
CA CYS A 187 -8.98 13.98 -0.90
C CYS A 187 -9.82 12.86 -0.27
N GLN A 188 -10.38 13.11 0.92
CA GLN A 188 -11.17 12.14 1.67
C GLN A 188 -12.49 11.78 0.97
N ALA A 189 -13.08 10.61 1.33
CA ALA A 189 -14.25 10.09 0.64
C ALA A 189 -15.49 10.99 0.80
N ARG A 190 -15.80 11.39 2.03
CA ARG A 190 -17.03 12.14 2.36
C ARG A 190 -16.82 13.66 2.37
N LYS A 191 -15.74 14.13 3.00
CA LYS A 191 -15.42 15.56 3.11
C LYS A 191 -13.99 15.80 2.62
N PRO A 192 -13.75 15.94 1.30
CA PRO A 192 -12.42 16.30 0.80
C PRO A 192 -12.06 17.72 1.23
N ARG A 193 -10.82 17.95 1.63
CA ARG A 193 -10.30 19.26 2.01
C ARG A 193 -9.82 20.01 0.77
N CYS A 194 -10.77 20.45 -0.07
CA CYS A 194 -10.41 21.07 -1.34
C CYS A 194 -9.84 22.47 -1.17
N GLY A 195 -10.31 23.26 -0.21
CA GLY A 195 -9.83 24.64 0.04
C GLY A 195 -8.35 24.70 0.42
N SER A 196 -7.83 23.71 1.16
CA SER A 196 -6.41 23.61 1.54
C SER A 196 -5.60 22.67 0.63
N CYS A 197 -6.19 22.15 -0.46
CA CYS A 197 -5.55 21.17 -1.33
C CYS A 197 -4.53 21.84 -2.29
N ARG A 198 -3.28 21.44 -2.19
CA ARG A 198 -2.17 21.98 -3.01
C ARG A 198 -2.32 21.81 -4.53
N ILE A 199 -3.22 20.93 -4.96
CA ILE A 199 -3.48 20.65 -6.37
C ILE A 199 -4.91 21.03 -6.79
N GLU A 200 -5.59 21.84 -6.01
CA GLU A 200 -7.00 22.21 -6.21
C GLU A 200 -7.25 22.84 -7.57
N ASP A 201 -6.42 23.79 -7.97
CA ASP A 201 -6.47 24.54 -9.24
C ASP A 201 -6.22 23.66 -10.48
N LEU A 202 -5.55 22.52 -10.30
CA LEU A 202 -5.24 21.54 -11.36
C LEU A 202 -6.24 20.40 -11.44
N CYS A 203 -7.09 20.24 -10.39
CA CYS A 203 -8.00 19.12 -10.20
C CYS A 203 -9.27 19.28 -11.03
N ASP A 204 -9.67 18.21 -11.76
CA ASP A 204 -10.86 18.20 -12.61
C ASP A 204 -12.17 17.90 -11.82
N TYR A 205 -12.10 17.71 -10.47
CA TYR A 205 -13.27 17.44 -9.64
C TYR A 205 -14.22 18.64 -9.59
N LYS A 206 -15.49 18.40 -9.93
CA LYS A 206 -16.51 19.47 -10.07
C LYS A 206 -17.19 19.84 -8.74
N PHE A 207 -17.16 18.95 -7.73
CA PHE A 207 -17.86 19.13 -6.46
C PHE A 207 -16.86 19.44 -5.34
N LYS A 208 -16.04 20.46 -5.57
CA LYS A 208 -15.05 20.91 -4.57
C LYS A 208 -15.75 21.49 -3.36
N THR A 209 -15.18 21.26 -2.18
CA THR A 209 -15.68 21.77 -0.90
C THR A 209 -14.83 22.93 -0.42
N SER A 210 -15.44 23.91 0.27
CA SER A 210 -14.73 24.87 1.12
C SER A 210 -14.27 24.16 2.39
N ASP A 211 -13.16 24.60 2.98
CA ASP A 211 -12.68 24.14 4.30
C ASP A 211 -13.37 24.95 5.41
N ASP A 212 -14.72 24.82 5.50
CA ASP A 212 -15.52 25.41 6.60
C ASP A 212 -15.56 24.44 7.80
#